data_4dc6814de1e91fdee760d70bfecdeb61
#
_entry.id   4dc6814de1e91fdee760d70bfecdeb61
#
_cell.length_a   1.000
_cell.length_b   1.000
_cell.length_c   1.000
_cell.angle_alpha   90.00
_cell.angle_beta   90.00
_cell.angle_gamma   90.00
#
_symmetry.space_group_name_H-M   'P 1'
#
loop_
_entity.id
_entity.type
_entity.pdbx_description
1 polymer ?
#
loop_
_entity_poly.entity_id
_entity_poly.type
_entity_poly.pdbx_seq_one_letter_code
_entity_poly.pdbx_strand_id
1 'polypeptide(L)'
;MSKPIKQIHLAAHFPGVNNTTVWSDPAAGSHIEFSSFAQFAQTAERGKFDFLFLAEGLRLREQKGEIYDLDVVGRPDTFTVLAALAAVTERLGLTGTINSTFNEPYDVARQFASLDHLSGGRAAWNVVTSWDAFTGENFRCGGFLAEDQRYERAKTFLQTAQELFDSWRGDEIVADKANGVFVSDPDAGAFVHKDAHFDIHGRFNVPRSPQGRPVIFQAGDSEEGRDFAAAAADAIFSRHSTLDAGQAFYADVKGRLARYGRHRDELLILPAATFVIGDTDAEAADIAHQVQLAQVSPQTAIKFLEQLWNRDLSDHDPDGPLPSVEPVVGDNTISRGRASVRMFRDSIAIANDWRAKAEAENLSTRELIAEVMGRQSFVGSPQTVATTINDLVQADASDGFILVPHITPGGLDPFVDHVVPLLQERGVFRAEYEGTTLRDHLGLAPLPARSNHDLGRRSADADAATGVAS
;
A
#
# COMPACT_ATOMS: atom_id res chain seq x y z
N MET A 1 34.03 7.88 -11.46
CA MET A 1 32.95 7.44 -12.33
C MET A 1 31.67 8.09 -11.83
N SER A 2 30.87 8.74 -12.69
CA SER A 2 29.57 9.28 -12.30
C SER A 2 28.66 8.10 -11.88
N LYS A 3 27.87 8.28 -10.81
CA LYS A 3 26.86 7.31 -10.39
C LYS A 3 25.90 7.07 -11.58
N PRO A 4 25.51 5.81 -11.88
CA PRO A 4 24.53 5.57 -12.92
C PRO A 4 23.22 6.28 -12.59
N ILE A 5 22.56 6.83 -13.59
CA ILE A 5 21.26 7.49 -13.45
C ILE A 5 20.22 6.43 -13.09
N LYS A 6 19.51 6.64 -12.00
CA LYS A 6 18.42 5.76 -11.57
C LYS A 6 17.16 6.04 -12.38
N GLN A 7 16.46 4.97 -12.77
CA GLN A 7 15.10 5.08 -13.27
C GLN A 7 14.12 5.26 -12.12
N ILE A 8 13.13 6.12 -12.31
CA ILE A 8 12.10 6.45 -11.33
C ILE A 8 10.95 5.43 -11.49
N HIS A 9 10.46 4.89 -10.38
CA HIS A 9 9.24 4.10 -10.36
C HIS A 9 8.05 4.96 -9.96
N LEU A 10 6.96 4.92 -10.71
CA LEU A 10 5.73 5.64 -10.41
C LEU A 10 4.56 4.68 -10.28
N ALA A 11 3.76 4.87 -9.26
CA ALA A 11 2.52 4.16 -9.05
C ALA A 11 1.39 5.12 -8.68
N ALA A 12 0.15 4.68 -8.84
CA ALA A 12 -1.03 5.46 -8.51
C ALA A 12 -1.85 4.76 -7.43
N HIS A 13 -2.26 5.48 -6.40
CA HIS A 13 -3.15 4.98 -5.37
C HIS A 13 -4.56 5.58 -5.53
N PHE A 14 -5.57 4.70 -5.64
CA PHE A 14 -6.98 5.10 -5.57
C PHE A 14 -7.41 5.15 -4.10
N PRO A 15 -7.58 6.34 -3.49
CA PRO A 15 -7.63 6.45 -2.03
C PRO A 15 -9.00 6.18 -1.40
N GLY A 16 -10.10 6.24 -2.13
CA GLY A 16 -11.44 6.33 -1.57
C GLY A 16 -11.67 7.69 -0.86
N VAL A 17 -12.81 7.85 -0.20
CA VAL A 17 -13.09 9.06 0.60
C VAL A 17 -12.30 9.02 1.91
N ASN A 18 -11.34 9.89 2.06
CA ASN A 18 -10.50 10.01 3.26
C ASN A 18 -9.87 11.43 3.36
N ASN A 19 -9.02 11.63 4.34
CA ASN A 19 -8.36 12.92 4.61
C ASN A 19 -7.37 13.39 3.53
N THR A 20 -7.16 12.64 2.46
CA THR A 20 -6.34 13.06 1.31
C THR A 20 -7.18 13.46 0.10
N THR A 21 -8.51 13.26 0.14
CA THR A 21 -9.41 13.55 -0.98
C THR A 21 -10.35 14.71 -0.68
N VAL A 22 -10.74 15.40 -1.74
CA VAL A 22 -11.79 16.43 -1.73
C VAL A 22 -13.00 15.85 -2.46
N TRP A 23 -13.77 15.02 -1.77
CA TRP A 23 -14.94 14.35 -2.34
C TRP A 23 -16.06 15.32 -2.73
N SER A 24 -16.09 16.50 -2.11
CA SER A 24 -17.09 17.55 -2.37
C SER A 24 -16.73 18.42 -3.58
N ASP A 25 -15.57 18.23 -4.21
CA ASP A 25 -15.23 18.94 -5.43
C ASP A 25 -16.15 18.51 -6.58
N PRO A 26 -16.69 19.47 -7.38
CA PRO A 26 -17.54 19.14 -8.54
C PRO A 26 -16.89 18.20 -9.57
N ALA A 27 -15.57 18.15 -9.64
CA ALA A 27 -14.81 17.24 -10.51
C ALA A 27 -14.61 15.83 -9.90
N ALA A 28 -14.96 15.65 -8.62
CA ALA A 28 -14.87 14.34 -7.98
C ALA A 28 -15.95 13.39 -8.52
N GLY A 29 -15.55 12.20 -8.92
CA GLY A 29 -16.45 11.14 -9.37
C GLY A 29 -16.80 10.16 -8.24
N SER A 30 -17.48 9.09 -8.60
CA SER A 30 -17.86 8.03 -7.66
C SER A 30 -16.63 7.29 -7.12
N HIS A 31 -16.61 7.02 -5.82
CA HIS A 31 -15.60 6.21 -5.17
C HIS A 31 -15.95 4.69 -5.14
N ILE A 32 -17.09 4.31 -5.73
CA ILE A 32 -17.63 2.93 -5.73
C ILE A 32 -17.81 2.41 -7.15
N GLU A 33 -18.19 3.26 -8.10
CA GLU A 33 -18.50 2.81 -9.46
C GLU A 33 -17.24 2.37 -10.21
N PHE A 34 -17.35 1.27 -10.93
CA PHE A 34 -16.24 0.69 -11.70
C PHE A 34 -15.66 1.67 -12.73
N SER A 35 -16.50 2.51 -13.33
CA SER A 35 -16.05 3.54 -14.30
C SER A 35 -14.96 4.45 -13.74
N SER A 36 -15.04 4.85 -12.47
CA SER A 36 -14.01 5.65 -11.81
C SER A 36 -12.70 4.90 -11.63
N PHE A 37 -12.76 3.64 -11.22
CA PHE A 37 -11.56 2.79 -11.12
C PHE A 37 -10.91 2.54 -12.48
N ALA A 38 -11.72 2.25 -13.50
CA ALA A 38 -11.25 2.02 -14.87
C ALA A 38 -10.57 3.25 -15.47
N GLN A 39 -11.21 4.44 -15.36
CA GLN A 39 -10.62 5.70 -15.82
C GLN A 39 -9.29 5.97 -15.13
N PHE A 40 -9.24 5.85 -13.82
CA PHE A 40 -8.03 6.09 -13.04
C PHE A 40 -6.88 5.14 -13.43
N ALA A 41 -7.18 3.84 -13.57
CA ALA A 41 -6.20 2.84 -13.99
C ALA A 41 -5.70 3.09 -15.41
N GLN A 42 -6.60 3.44 -16.36
CA GLN A 42 -6.22 3.74 -17.73
C GLN A 42 -5.39 5.03 -17.84
N THR A 43 -5.66 6.04 -16.99
CA THR A 43 -4.79 7.22 -16.91
C THR A 43 -3.40 6.85 -16.40
N ALA A 44 -3.29 6.03 -15.35
CA ALA A 44 -2.01 5.55 -14.86
C ALA A 44 -1.24 4.74 -15.92
N GLU A 45 -1.92 3.86 -16.67
CA GLU A 45 -1.33 3.09 -17.75
C GLU A 45 -0.87 3.96 -18.91
N ARG A 46 -1.64 4.97 -19.30
CA ARG A 46 -1.27 6.00 -20.29
C ARG A 46 0.00 6.72 -19.86
N GLY A 47 0.13 7.05 -18.58
CA GLY A 47 1.31 7.63 -17.97
C GLY A 47 2.49 6.68 -17.77
N LYS A 48 2.40 5.42 -18.22
CA LYS A 48 3.44 4.38 -18.07
C LYS A 48 3.82 4.06 -16.63
N PHE A 49 2.87 4.19 -15.71
CA PHE A 49 3.07 3.86 -14.29
C PHE A 49 3.31 2.36 -14.10
N ASP A 50 4.08 2.01 -13.10
CA ASP A 50 4.39 0.60 -12.79
C ASP A 50 3.14 -0.16 -12.35
N PHE A 51 2.33 0.42 -11.45
CA PHE A 51 1.15 -0.24 -10.90
C PHE A 51 0.10 0.72 -10.34
N LEU A 52 -1.12 0.21 -10.23
CA LEU A 52 -2.18 0.75 -9.38
C LEU A 52 -2.11 0.08 -8.01
N PHE A 53 -2.29 0.87 -6.95
CA PHE A 53 -2.31 0.40 -5.57
C PHE A 53 -3.71 0.59 -4.96
N LEU A 54 -4.29 -0.49 -4.44
CA LEU A 54 -5.53 -0.46 -3.67
C LEU A 54 -5.25 -0.83 -2.21
N ALA A 55 -5.57 0.10 -1.30
CA ALA A 55 -5.55 -0.18 0.12
C ALA A 55 -6.83 -0.92 0.54
N GLU A 56 -6.70 -1.83 1.50
CA GLU A 56 -7.84 -2.51 2.10
C GLU A 56 -8.51 -1.62 3.15
N GLY A 57 -9.84 -1.58 3.15
CA GLY A 57 -10.65 -0.92 4.16
C GLY A 57 -11.71 -1.90 4.66
N LEU A 58 -11.50 -2.49 5.83
CA LEU A 58 -12.33 -3.60 6.33
C LEU A 58 -13.41 -3.14 7.31
N ARG A 59 -13.38 -1.89 7.72
CA ARG A 59 -14.39 -1.30 8.60
C ARG A 59 -14.40 0.22 8.50
N LEU A 60 -15.59 0.80 8.54
CA LEU A 60 -15.77 2.25 8.67
C LEU A 60 -15.47 2.70 10.10
N ARG A 61 -14.89 3.89 10.26
CA ARG A 61 -14.61 4.48 11.58
C ARG A 61 -15.85 5.12 12.14
N GLU A 62 -15.92 5.17 13.47
CA GLU A 62 -17.06 5.72 14.18
C GLU A 62 -16.60 6.82 15.14
N GLN A 63 -17.37 7.89 15.19
CA GLN A 63 -17.29 8.95 16.18
C GLN A 63 -18.65 9.04 16.88
N LYS A 64 -18.71 8.84 18.19
CA LYS A 64 -19.96 8.77 18.97
C LYS A 64 -20.97 7.75 18.44
N GLY A 65 -20.49 6.62 17.88
CA GLY A 65 -21.34 5.58 17.29
C GLY A 65 -21.87 5.90 15.88
N GLU A 66 -21.44 7.00 15.26
CA GLU A 66 -21.81 7.40 13.92
C GLU A 66 -20.59 7.44 13.00
N ILE A 67 -20.77 7.08 11.73
CA ILE A 67 -19.74 7.26 10.69
C ILE A 67 -19.64 8.76 10.34
N TYR A 68 -18.54 9.15 9.76
CA TYR A 68 -18.30 10.52 9.32
C TYR A 68 -17.69 10.56 7.91
N ASP A 69 -17.73 11.72 7.27
CA ASP A 69 -17.43 11.92 5.85
C ASP A 69 -15.99 11.59 5.40
N LEU A 70 -15.02 11.50 6.30
CA LEU A 70 -13.63 11.11 5.99
C LEU A 70 -13.26 9.73 6.51
N ASP A 71 -14.12 8.78 6.37
CA ASP A 71 -14.07 7.48 7.00
C ASP A 71 -13.55 6.35 6.09
N VAL A 72 -12.91 6.65 4.99
CA VAL A 72 -12.43 5.62 4.05
C VAL A 72 -13.59 4.86 3.37
N VAL A 73 -14.61 5.60 2.95
CA VAL A 73 -15.67 5.07 2.07
C VAL A 73 -15.14 4.90 0.65
N GLY A 74 -15.64 3.92 -0.10
CA GLY A 74 -15.22 3.68 -1.49
C GLY A 74 -14.03 2.73 -1.60
N ARG A 75 -13.94 1.76 -0.70
CA ARG A 75 -13.00 0.65 -0.80
C ARG A 75 -13.76 -0.68 -0.86
N PRO A 76 -14.32 -1.01 -2.03
CA PRO A 76 -14.91 -2.32 -2.27
C PRO A 76 -13.85 -3.41 -2.18
N ASP A 77 -14.27 -4.68 -2.25
CA ASP A 77 -13.36 -5.82 -2.19
C ASP A 77 -12.21 -5.71 -3.20
N THR A 78 -11.00 -5.85 -2.71
CA THR A 78 -9.77 -5.61 -3.47
C THR A 78 -9.64 -6.56 -4.66
N PHE A 79 -9.87 -7.88 -4.48
CA PHE A 79 -9.72 -8.85 -5.56
C PHE A 79 -10.76 -8.64 -6.66
N THR A 80 -12.00 -8.33 -6.27
CA THR A 80 -13.08 -8.09 -7.23
C THR A 80 -12.76 -6.90 -8.14
N VAL A 81 -12.27 -5.79 -7.56
CA VAL A 81 -11.90 -4.60 -8.34
C VAL A 81 -10.68 -4.89 -9.23
N LEU A 82 -9.62 -5.51 -8.68
CA LEU A 82 -8.41 -5.79 -9.46
C LEU A 82 -8.66 -6.77 -10.60
N ALA A 83 -9.51 -7.79 -10.40
CA ALA A 83 -9.90 -8.71 -11.48
C ALA A 83 -10.65 -7.99 -12.61
N ALA A 84 -11.53 -7.06 -12.28
CA ALA A 84 -12.21 -6.22 -13.28
C ALA A 84 -11.22 -5.29 -14.00
N LEU A 85 -10.27 -4.69 -13.28
CA LEU A 85 -9.23 -3.84 -13.88
C LEU A 85 -8.26 -4.61 -14.77
N ALA A 86 -8.00 -5.89 -14.47
CA ALA A 86 -7.19 -6.76 -15.34
C ALA A 86 -7.75 -6.88 -16.75
N ALA A 87 -9.09 -6.79 -16.91
CA ALA A 87 -9.77 -6.88 -18.20
C ALA A 87 -9.76 -5.57 -19.02
N VAL A 88 -9.43 -4.42 -18.40
CA VAL A 88 -9.47 -3.09 -19.06
C VAL A 88 -8.11 -2.39 -19.06
N THR A 89 -7.06 -3.08 -18.62
CA THR A 89 -5.65 -2.65 -18.68
C THR A 89 -4.77 -3.74 -19.28
N GLU A 90 -3.66 -3.37 -19.91
CA GLU A 90 -2.79 -4.31 -20.61
C GLU A 90 -1.41 -4.48 -19.96
N ARG A 91 -0.88 -3.42 -19.33
CA ARG A 91 0.48 -3.34 -18.81
C ARG A 91 0.57 -2.96 -17.34
N LEU A 92 -0.38 -2.15 -16.87
CA LEU A 92 -0.38 -1.65 -15.49
C LEU A 92 -0.41 -2.78 -14.47
N GLY A 93 0.52 -2.77 -13.52
CA GLY A 93 0.51 -3.67 -12.38
C GLY A 93 -0.71 -3.46 -11.48
N LEU A 94 -1.18 -4.50 -10.85
CA LEU A 94 -2.40 -4.52 -10.04
C LEU A 94 -2.05 -4.94 -8.61
N THR A 95 -1.82 -3.97 -7.74
CA THR A 95 -1.38 -4.20 -6.36
C THR A 95 -2.55 -4.09 -5.40
N GLY A 96 -2.85 -5.17 -4.69
CA GLY A 96 -3.90 -5.24 -3.70
C GLY A 96 -3.40 -5.42 -2.28
N THR A 97 -3.97 -4.70 -1.34
CA THR A 97 -3.75 -4.92 0.08
C THR A 97 -4.70 -6.00 0.59
N ILE A 98 -4.14 -7.07 1.13
CA ILE A 98 -4.89 -8.13 1.81
C ILE A 98 -4.17 -8.48 3.11
N ASN A 99 -4.90 -8.42 4.23
CA ASN A 99 -4.34 -8.69 5.54
C ASN A 99 -4.14 -10.19 5.79
N SER A 100 -3.11 -10.51 6.57
CA SER A 100 -2.82 -11.87 7.02
C SER A 100 -3.57 -12.26 8.31
N THR A 101 -4.26 -11.33 8.97
CA THR A 101 -4.87 -11.55 10.28
C THR A 101 -6.22 -12.28 10.18
N PHE A 102 -7.07 -11.87 9.22
CA PHE A 102 -8.45 -12.37 9.08
C PHE A 102 -8.65 -13.29 7.87
N ASN A 103 -7.58 -13.69 7.20
CA ASN A 103 -7.61 -14.54 6.01
C ASN A 103 -6.88 -15.86 6.24
N GLU A 104 -7.07 -16.81 5.31
CA GLU A 104 -6.33 -18.06 5.23
C GLU A 104 -5.34 -18.06 4.07
N PRO A 105 -4.09 -18.59 4.26
CA PRO A 105 -3.04 -18.49 3.24
C PRO A 105 -3.38 -19.20 1.94
N TYR A 106 -4.12 -20.32 1.99
CA TYR A 106 -4.55 -21.04 0.79
C TYR A 106 -5.50 -20.20 -0.08
N ASP A 107 -6.50 -19.56 0.53
CA ASP A 107 -7.47 -18.76 -0.23
C ASP A 107 -6.80 -17.52 -0.85
N VAL A 108 -5.98 -16.81 -0.07
CA VAL A 108 -5.25 -15.63 -0.56
C VAL A 108 -4.27 -16.01 -1.68
N ALA A 109 -3.51 -17.11 -1.52
CA ALA A 109 -2.63 -17.58 -2.56
C ALA A 109 -3.38 -17.92 -3.85
N ARG A 110 -4.52 -18.62 -3.74
CA ARG A 110 -5.37 -18.99 -4.88
C ARG A 110 -5.92 -17.77 -5.61
N GLN A 111 -6.37 -16.76 -4.86
CA GLN A 111 -6.90 -15.52 -5.43
C GLN A 111 -5.80 -14.73 -6.16
N PHE A 112 -4.62 -14.55 -5.56
CA PHE A 112 -3.52 -13.86 -6.21
C PHE A 112 -2.95 -14.63 -7.40
N ALA A 113 -2.81 -15.95 -7.32
CA ALA A 113 -2.39 -16.74 -8.47
C ALA A 113 -3.38 -16.62 -9.64
N SER A 114 -4.69 -16.64 -9.33
CA SER A 114 -5.74 -16.42 -10.34
C SER A 114 -5.66 -15.03 -10.95
N LEU A 115 -5.51 -13.98 -10.12
CA LEU A 115 -5.35 -12.61 -10.60
C LEU A 115 -4.10 -12.47 -11.48
N ASP A 116 -3.00 -13.14 -11.11
CA ASP A 116 -1.76 -13.09 -11.87
C ASP A 116 -1.90 -13.74 -13.25
N HIS A 117 -2.60 -14.87 -13.34
CA HIS A 117 -2.95 -15.47 -14.63
C HIS A 117 -3.87 -14.56 -15.46
N LEU A 118 -4.96 -14.05 -14.87
CA LEU A 118 -5.93 -13.21 -15.57
C LEU A 118 -5.33 -11.89 -16.07
N SER A 119 -4.35 -11.37 -15.36
CA SER A 119 -3.64 -10.14 -15.73
C SER A 119 -2.39 -10.36 -16.57
N GLY A 120 -1.99 -11.61 -16.86
CA GLY A 120 -0.78 -11.91 -17.63
C GLY A 120 0.51 -11.61 -16.87
N GLY A 121 0.53 -11.81 -15.54
CA GLY A 121 1.73 -11.61 -14.71
C GLY A 121 1.85 -10.21 -14.11
N ARG A 122 0.72 -9.54 -13.81
CA ARG A 122 0.73 -8.16 -13.29
C ARG A 122 0.24 -8.02 -11.84
N ALA A 123 -0.04 -9.13 -11.14
CA ALA A 123 -0.52 -9.09 -9.78
C ALA A 123 0.59 -8.77 -8.77
N ALA A 124 0.23 -8.00 -7.73
CA ALA A 124 1.07 -7.78 -6.58
C ALA A 124 0.25 -7.76 -5.28
N TRP A 125 0.86 -8.20 -4.20
CA TRP A 125 0.23 -8.32 -2.90
C TRP A 125 0.95 -7.48 -1.84
N ASN A 126 0.24 -6.48 -1.32
CA ASN A 126 0.67 -5.75 -0.14
C ASN A 126 0.21 -6.50 1.12
N VAL A 127 1.16 -7.16 1.77
CA VAL A 127 0.92 -7.96 2.98
C VAL A 127 0.87 -7.04 4.18
N VAL A 128 -0.26 -7.01 4.88
CA VAL A 128 -0.43 -6.19 6.09
C VAL A 128 -0.94 -7.03 7.26
N THR A 129 -0.68 -6.52 8.47
CA THR A 129 -1.27 -7.01 9.70
C THR A 129 -2.34 -6.03 10.16
N SER A 130 -3.56 -6.47 10.41
CA SER A 130 -4.58 -5.63 11.03
C SER A 130 -4.28 -5.47 12.52
N TRP A 131 -4.03 -4.23 12.93
CA TRP A 131 -3.64 -3.90 14.31
C TRP A 131 -4.83 -3.50 15.20
N ASP A 132 -6.01 -3.34 14.61
CA ASP A 132 -7.17 -2.72 15.21
C ASP A 132 -8.21 -3.78 15.62
N ALA A 133 -8.45 -3.92 16.94
CA ALA A 133 -9.47 -4.80 17.47
C ALA A 133 -10.87 -4.50 16.93
N PHE A 134 -11.13 -3.23 16.69
CA PHE A 134 -12.36 -2.72 16.10
C PHE A 134 -12.66 -3.34 14.72
N THR A 135 -11.65 -3.51 13.86
CA THR A 135 -11.78 -4.23 12.61
C THR A 135 -12.18 -5.70 12.82
N GLY A 136 -11.63 -6.34 13.83
CA GLY A 136 -11.90 -7.74 14.16
C GLY A 136 -13.36 -8.04 14.47
N GLU A 137 -14.13 -7.06 14.93
CA GLU A 137 -15.56 -7.24 15.22
C GLU A 137 -16.39 -7.64 13.98
N ASN A 138 -15.95 -7.26 12.78
CA ASN A 138 -16.59 -7.67 11.53
C ASN A 138 -16.33 -9.14 11.17
N PHE A 139 -15.37 -9.80 11.82
CA PHE A 139 -14.94 -11.18 11.49
C PHE A 139 -15.21 -12.18 12.60
N ARG A 140 -14.78 -11.89 13.84
CA ARG A 140 -14.78 -12.87 14.94
C ARG A 140 -15.13 -12.24 16.29
N CYS A 141 -16.10 -11.37 16.36
CA CYS A 141 -16.49 -10.72 17.62
C CYS A 141 -15.32 -10.03 18.34
N GLY A 142 -14.51 -9.28 17.61
CA GLY A 142 -13.32 -8.60 18.15
C GLY A 142 -12.08 -9.48 18.25
N GLY A 143 -12.10 -10.70 17.75
CA GLY A 143 -10.95 -11.59 17.70
C GLY A 143 -9.82 -11.04 16.83
N PHE A 144 -8.77 -10.54 17.44
CA PHE A 144 -7.54 -10.12 16.79
C PHE A 144 -6.33 -10.63 17.58
N LEU A 145 -5.17 -10.64 16.93
CA LEU A 145 -3.94 -11.07 17.58
C LEU A 145 -3.24 -9.89 18.27
N ALA A 146 -2.50 -10.16 19.34
CA ALA A 146 -1.56 -9.19 19.91
C ALA A 146 -0.50 -8.76 18.89
N GLU A 147 0.15 -7.60 19.09
CA GLU A 147 1.03 -7.00 18.06
C GLU A 147 2.18 -7.92 17.66
N ASP A 148 2.83 -8.56 18.63
CA ASP A 148 3.89 -9.56 18.45
C ASP A 148 3.40 -10.79 17.69
N GLN A 149 2.25 -11.33 18.05
CA GLN A 149 1.66 -12.51 17.40
C GLN A 149 1.23 -12.23 15.95
N ARG A 150 0.85 -10.99 15.62
CA ARG A 150 0.46 -10.61 14.26
C ARG A 150 1.61 -10.69 13.28
N TYR A 151 2.80 -10.23 13.66
CA TYR A 151 3.97 -10.31 12.78
C TYR A 151 4.46 -11.75 12.62
N GLU A 152 4.43 -12.55 13.69
CA GLU A 152 4.76 -13.99 13.58
C GLU A 152 3.80 -14.72 12.64
N ARG A 153 2.47 -14.52 12.83
CA ARG A 153 1.48 -15.07 11.89
C ARG A 153 1.68 -14.57 10.47
N ALA A 154 2.00 -13.28 10.27
CA ALA A 154 2.20 -12.72 8.93
C ALA A 154 3.41 -13.34 8.21
N LYS A 155 4.50 -13.62 8.92
CA LYS A 155 5.68 -14.29 8.36
C LYS A 155 5.33 -15.70 7.88
N THR A 156 4.71 -16.50 8.73
CA THR A 156 4.33 -17.88 8.38
C THR A 156 3.21 -17.89 7.33
N PHE A 157 2.27 -16.94 7.37
CA PHE A 157 1.24 -16.78 6.34
C PHE A 157 1.85 -16.53 4.96
N LEU A 158 2.77 -15.57 4.86
CA LEU A 158 3.45 -15.26 3.60
C LEU A 158 4.30 -16.45 3.14
N GLN A 159 5.05 -17.10 4.03
CA GLN A 159 5.83 -18.27 3.71
C GLN A 159 4.94 -19.38 3.16
N THR A 160 3.83 -19.69 3.83
CA THR A 160 2.86 -20.70 3.37
C THR A 160 2.32 -20.37 1.98
N ALA A 161 1.94 -19.10 1.75
CA ALA A 161 1.46 -18.68 0.43
C ALA A 161 2.55 -18.80 -0.65
N GLN A 162 3.81 -18.47 -0.33
CA GLN A 162 4.93 -18.65 -1.26
C GLN A 162 5.19 -20.12 -1.58
N GLU A 163 5.09 -21.02 -0.60
CA GLU A 163 5.21 -22.46 -0.82
C GLU A 163 4.08 -23.00 -1.71
N LEU A 164 2.88 -22.46 -1.58
CA LEU A 164 1.75 -22.77 -2.48
C LEU A 164 2.04 -22.33 -3.91
N PHE A 165 2.46 -21.08 -4.14
CA PHE A 165 2.83 -20.60 -5.48
C PHE A 165 3.93 -21.45 -6.13
N ASP A 166 4.90 -21.86 -5.32
CA ASP A 166 6.06 -22.63 -5.77
C ASP A 166 5.79 -24.16 -5.86
N SER A 167 4.59 -24.64 -5.52
CA SER A 167 4.26 -26.07 -5.60
C SER A 167 4.10 -26.59 -7.04
N TRP A 168 3.97 -25.65 -8.02
CA TRP A 168 4.05 -25.93 -9.44
C TRP A 168 5.35 -25.42 -10.03
N ARG A 169 6.03 -26.23 -10.86
CA ARG A 169 7.28 -25.83 -11.54
C ARG A 169 7.02 -25.00 -12.80
N GLY A 170 5.85 -25.20 -13.44
CA GLY A 170 5.43 -24.50 -14.65
C GLY A 170 5.53 -25.30 -15.95
N ASP A 171 6.05 -26.53 -15.92
CA ASP A 171 6.18 -27.43 -17.07
C ASP A 171 5.27 -28.67 -16.99
N GLU A 172 4.50 -28.81 -15.91
CA GLU A 172 3.65 -29.98 -15.66
C GLU A 172 2.42 -30.05 -16.55
N ILE A 173 1.89 -28.91 -17.00
CA ILE A 173 0.75 -28.87 -17.91
C ILE A 173 1.25 -29.03 -19.34
N VAL A 174 1.22 -30.26 -19.85
CA VAL A 174 1.66 -30.57 -21.21
C VAL A 174 0.54 -30.48 -22.26
N ALA A 175 -0.71 -30.64 -21.82
CA ALA A 175 -1.91 -30.60 -22.67
C ALA A 175 -1.79 -31.39 -23.97
N ASP A 176 -1.16 -32.60 -23.92
CA ASP A 176 -0.94 -33.48 -25.05
C ASP A 176 -2.29 -34.12 -25.46
N LYS A 177 -2.92 -33.50 -26.46
CA LYS A 177 -4.20 -33.95 -26.96
C LYS A 177 -4.10 -35.31 -27.74
N ALA A 178 -2.93 -35.64 -28.27
CA ALA A 178 -2.75 -36.86 -29.05
C ALA A 178 -2.75 -38.09 -28.15
N ASN A 179 -2.15 -38.00 -27.00
CA ASN A 179 -2.04 -39.06 -26.01
C ASN A 179 -3.05 -38.94 -24.88
N GLY A 180 -3.85 -37.87 -24.81
CA GLY A 180 -4.84 -37.63 -23.78
C GLY A 180 -4.23 -37.29 -22.40
N VAL A 181 -3.02 -36.76 -22.38
CA VAL A 181 -2.28 -36.38 -21.16
C VAL A 181 -2.37 -34.88 -20.97
N PHE A 182 -3.02 -34.41 -19.90
CA PHE A 182 -3.11 -32.99 -19.60
C PHE A 182 -1.97 -32.54 -18.65
N VAL A 183 -1.73 -33.28 -17.59
CA VAL A 183 -0.67 -33.05 -16.63
C VAL A 183 0.33 -34.19 -16.67
N SER A 184 1.62 -33.90 -16.80
CA SER A 184 2.71 -34.91 -16.91
C SER A 184 3.19 -35.41 -15.55
N ASP A 185 3.07 -34.60 -14.49
CA ASP A 185 3.52 -34.95 -13.14
C ASP A 185 2.31 -35.24 -12.22
N PRO A 186 2.19 -36.47 -11.71
CA PRO A 186 1.07 -36.83 -10.79
C PRO A 186 1.14 -36.08 -9.46
N ASP A 187 2.29 -35.51 -9.10
CA ASP A 187 2.50 -34.77 -7.85
C ASP A 187 2.45 -33.25 -8.04
N ALA A 188 2.05 -32.77 -9.21
CA ALA A 188 1.88 -31.35 -9.46
C ALA A 188 0.99 -30.68 -8.41
N GLY A 189 1.43 -29.54 -7.89
CA GLY A 189 0.73 -28.76 -6.87
C GLY A 189 0.78 -29.37 -5.45
N ALA A 190 1.41 -30.53 -5.25
CA ALA A 190 1.50 -31.14 -3.92
C ALA A 190 2.37 -30.31 -2.98
N PHE A 191 1.91 -30.10 -1.77
CA PHE A 191 2.67 -29.41 -0.73
C PHE A 191 2.26 -29.85 0.66
N VAL A 192 3.16 -29.66 1.62
CA VAL A 192 2.92 -29.87 3.04
C VAL A 192 3.56 -28.70 3.78
N HIS A 193 2.77 -28.02 4.61
CA HIS A 193 3.25 -26.99 5.52
C HIS A 193 2.76 -27.27 6.93
N LYS A 194 3.65 -27.20 7.90
CA LYS A 194 3.29 -27.35 9.31
C LYS A 194 4.14 -26.45 10.17
N ASP A 195 3.49 -25.55 10.89
CA ASP A 195 4.10 -24.70 11.89
C ASP A 195 3.14 -24.46 13.09
N ALA A 196 3.40 -23.42 13.88
CA ALA A 196 2.56 -23.05 15.04
C ALA A 196 1.19 -22.48 14.64
N HIS A 197 1.05 -21.96 13.43
CA HIS A 197 -0.15 -21.25 12.95
C HIS A 197 -0.93 -22.04 11.90
N PHE A 198 -0.25 -22.85 11.09
CA PHE A 198 -0.84 -23.54 9.95
C PHE A 198 -0.39 -25.00 9.89
N ASP A 199 -1.33 -25.88 9.63
CA ASP A 199 -1.10 -27.31 9.37
C ASP A 199 -1.90 -27.67 8.11
N ILE A 200 -1.24 -27.64 6.95
CA ILE A 200 -1.88 -27.76 5.65
C ILE A 200 -1.17 -28.87 4.86
N HIS A 201 -1.94 -29.84 4.42
CA HIS A 201 -1.49 -30.92 3.57
C HIS A 201 -2.46 -31.10 2.41
N GLY A 202 -1.98 -30.91 1.18
CA GLY A 202 -2.86 -30.98 0.03
C GLY A 202 -2.19 -30.69 -1.31
N ARG A 203 -3.02 -30.19 -2.24
CA ARG A 203 -2.54 -29.79 -3.58
C ARG A 203 -3.07 -28.42 -3.92
N PHE A 204 -2.20 -27.55 -4.37
CA PHE A 204 -2.58 -26.24 -4.88
C PHE A 204 -3.13 -26.38 -6.30
N ASN A 205 -4.30 -25.83 -6.54
CA ASN A 205 -5.07 -26.07 -7.76
C ASN A 205 -4.87 -25.00 -8.85
N VAL A 206 -4.02 -24.00 -8.64
CA VAL A 206 -3.68 -22.99 -9.63
C VAL A 206 -2.22 -23.17 -10.04
N PRO A 207 -1.94 -23.42 -11.33
CA PRO A 207 -0.58 -23.61 -11.83
C PRO A 207 0.29 -22.37 -11.62
N ARG A 208 1.61 -22.55 -11.79
CA ARG A 208 2.56 -21.45 -11.73
C ARG A 208 2.17 -20.33 -12.70
N SER A 209 2.08 -19.12 -12.18
CA SER A 209 1.69 -17.93 -12.94
C SER A 209 2.84 -17.37 -13.79
N PRO A 210 2.57 -16.46 -14.77
CA PRO A 210 3.60 -15.94 -15.68
C PRO A 210 4.81 -15.32 -15.00
N GLN A 211 4.66 -14.58 -13.90
CA GLN A 211 5.80 -14.05 -13.15
C GLN A 211 6.27 -14.96 -11.99
N GLY A 212 5.74 -16.18 -11.91
CA GLY A 212 6.06 -17.19 -10.92
C GLY A 212 5.25 -17.06 -9.63
N ARG A 213 5.16 -15.89 -9.08
CA ARG A 213 4.30 -15.49 -7.97
C ARG A 213 4.11 -13.97 -7.97
N PRO A 214 3.07 -13.45 -7.33
CA PRO A 214 2.84 -12.00 -7.21
C PRO A 214 4.05 -11.29 -6.64
N VAL A 215 4.28 -10.03 -7.05
CA VAL A 215 5.25 -9.14 -6.42
C VAL A 215 4.77 -8.86 -4.99
N ILE A 216 5.66 -8.93 -4.01
CA ILE A 216 5.33 -8.77 -2.60
C ILE A 216 5.66 -7.36 -2.13
N PHE A 217 4.64 -6.66 -1.65
CA PHE A 217 4.75 -5.37 -0.98
C PHE A 217 4.56 -5.52 0.52
N GLN A 218 5.14 -4.58 1.27
CA GLN A 218 4.95 -4.45 2.70
C GLN A 218 4.82 -2.95 3.06
N ALA A 219 4.03 -2.60 4.06
CA ALA A 219 3.70 -1.23 4.42
C ALA A 219 3.99 -0.88 5.89
N GLY A 220 4.99 -1.50 6.52
CA GLY A 220 5.36 -1.23 7.91
C GLY A 220 6.60 -0.37 8.02
N ASP A 221 6.53 0.74 8.75
CA ASP A 221 7.67 1.60 9.05
C ASP A 221 8.23 1.41 10.47
N SER A 222 7.66 0.49 11.28
CA SER A 222 8.23 0.02 12.54
C SER A 222 9.51 -0.80 12.31
N GLU A 223 10.28 -1.05 13.36
CA GLU A 223 11.49 -1.86 13.24
C GLU A 223 11.20 -3.27 12.72
N GLU A 224 10.17 -3.93 13.26
CA GLU A 224 9.71 -5.25 12.85
C GLU A 224 9.17 -5.23 11.41
N GLY A 225 8.46 -4.16 11.03
CA GLY A 225 7.94 -4.00 9.67
C GLY A 225 9.05 -3.84 8.63
N ARG A 226 10.08 -3.04 8.93
CA ARG A 226 11.27 -2.88 8.06
C ARG A 226 12.08 -4.17 7.96
N ASP A 227 12.20 -4.91 9.05
CA ASP A 227 12.89 -6.19 9.08
C ASP A 227 12.12 -7.26 8.28
N PHE A 228 10.80 -7.31 8.43
CA PHE A 228 9.93 -8.17 7.62
C PHE A 228 10.02 -7.84 6.12
N ALA A 229 10.01 -6.55 5.76
CA ALA A 229 10.19 -6.13 4.36
C ALA A 229 11.56 -6.56 3.82
N ALA A 230 12.64 -6.34 4.57
CA ALA A 230 13.98 -6.74 4.16
C ALA A 230 14.12 -8.25 3.98
N ALA A 231 13.40 -9.05 4.77
CA ALA A 231 13.42 -10.51 4.66
C ALA A 231 12.66 -11.03 3.43
N ALA A 232 11.51 -10.43 3.06
CA ALA A 232 10.56 -11.10 2.18
C ALA A 232 9.88 -10.24 1.11
N ALA A 233 9.93 -8.90 1.18
CA ALA A 233 9.24 -8.03 0.23
C ALA A 233 10.11 -7.68 -0.98
N ASP A 234 9.47 -7.47 -2.13
CA ASP A 234 10.06 -6.91 -3.34
C ASP A 234 9.97 -5.36 -3.34
N ALA A 235 9.00 -4.79 -2.62
CA ALA A 235 8.88 -3.35 -2.44
C ALA A 235 8.31 -3.00 -1.05
N ILE A 236 8.66 -1.81 -0.54
CA ILE A 236 8.11 -1.27 0.70
C ILE A 236 7.44 0.07 0.45
N PHE A 237 6.19 0.18 0.92
CA PHE A 237 5.45 1.42 1.01
C PHE A 237 5.86 2.17 2.28
N SER A 238 6.21 3.45 2.18
CA SER A 238 6.65 4.26 3.30
C SER A 238 6.01 5.66 3.29
N ARG A 239 6.33 6.49 4.29
CA ARG A 239 5.61 7.76 4.51
C ARG A 239 6.52 8.97 4.74
N HIS A 240 7.81 8.90 4.44
CA HIS A 240 8.68 10.06 4.58
C HIS A 240 8.52 11.02 3.40
N SER A 241 8.62 12.31 3.72
CA SER A 241 8.39 13.40 2.76
C SER A 241 9.59 14.36 2.63
N THR A 242 10.62 14.21 3.46
CA THR A 242 11.82 15.03 3.41
C THR A 242 13.02 14.24 2.91
N LEU A 243 13.99 14.93 2.32
CA LEU A 243 15.22 14.31 1.82
C LEU A 243 15.96 13.53 2.93
N ASP A 244 16.21 14.17 4.06
CA ASP A 244 16.97 13.56 5.16
C ASP A 244 16.28 12.34 5.75
N ALA A 245 14.96 12.42 6.00
CA ALA A 245 14.18 11.30 6.48
C ALA A 245 14.13 10.16 5.46
N GLY A 246 14.00 10.49 4.16
CA GLY A 246 14.05 9.53 3.06
C GLY A 246 15.38 8.81 3.00
N GLN A 247 16.51 9.55 3.03
CA GLN A 247 17.85 8.96 3.01
C GLN A 247 18.12 8.06 4.22
N ALA A 248 17.71 8.49 5.42
CA ALA A 248 17.86 7.70 6.63
C ALA A 248 17.08 6.39 6.56
N PHE A 249 15.82 6.44 6.12
CA PHE A 249 15.00 5.25 5.93
C PHE A 249 15.57 4.33 4.83
N TYR A 250 15.98 4.91 3.70
CA TYR A 250 16.56 4.19 2.57
C TYR A 250 17.84 3.44 2.99
N ALA A 251 18.73 4.11 3.71
CA ALA A 251 19.97 3.50 4.19
C ALA A 251 19.70 2.37 5.19
N ASP A 252 18.77 2.56 6.12
CA ASP A 252 18.40 1.53 7.09
C ASP A 252 17.81 0.29 6.42
N VAL A 253 16.77 0.44 5.59
CA VAL A 253 16.08 -0.69 4.95
C VAL A 253 17.01 -1.44 3.99
N LYS A 254 17.76 -0.71 3.13
CA LYS A 254 18.73 -1.34 2.21
C LYS A 254 19.88 -2.02 2.95
N GLY A 255 20.28 -1.50 4.11
CA GLY A 255 21.31 -2.10 4.97
C GLY A 255 20.90 -3.42 5.61
N ARG A 256 19.60 -3.62 5.83
CA ARG A 256 19.05 -4.87 6.41
C ARG A 256 19.10 -6.06 5.45
N LEU A 257 19.04 -5.83 4.14
CA LEU A 257 18.97 -6.88 3.10
C LEU A 257 20.08 -7.90 3.18
N ALA A 258 21.30 -7.46 3.49
CA ALA A 258 22.47 -8.34 3.59
C ALA A 258 22.32 -9.45 4.64
N ARG A 259 21.53 -9.23 5.72
CA ARG A 259 21.25 -10.25 6.76
C ARG A 259 20.46 -11.43 6.20
N TYR A 260 19.74 -11.20 5.09
CA TYR A 260 18.90 -12.19 4.41
C TYR A 260 19.50 -12.68 3.09
N GLY A 261 20.79 -12.37 2.84
CA GLY A 261 21.49 -12.75 1.61
C GLY A 261 20.96 -12.07 0.35
N ARG A 262 20.30 -10.91 0.50
CA ARG A 262 19.66 -10.18 -0.59
C ARG A 262 20.52 -9.00 -1.05
N HIS A 263 20.43 -8.69 -2.34
CA HIS A 263 21.07 -7.53 -2.94
C HIS A 263 20.20 -6.26 -2.77
N ARG A 264 20.88 -5.09 -2.85
CA ARG A 264 20.26 -3.78 -2.68
C ARG A 264 19.09 -3.53 -3.64
N ASP A 265 19.17 -4.05 -4.86
CA ASP A 265 18.20 -3.82 -5.93
C ASP A 265 16.98 -4.76 -5.88
N GLU A 266 16.98 -5.71 -4.93
CA GLU A 266 15.86 -6.66 -4.77
C GLU A 266 14.70 -6.13 -3.92
N LEU A 267 14.80 -4.92 -3.40
CA LEU A 267 13.74 -4.25 -2.64
C LEU A 267 13.65 -2.78 -3.05
N LEU A 268 12.51 -2.37 -3.58
CA LEU A 268 12.22 -0.98 -3.93
C LEU A 268 11.60 -0.24 -2.74
N ILE A 269 11.94 1.04 -2.59
CA ILE A 269 11.39 1.91 -1.54
C ILE A 269 10.54 2.98 -2.20
N LEU A 270 9.21 2.93 -1.98
CA LEU A 270 8.21 3.72 -2.69
C LEU A 270 7.32 4.47 -1.68
N PRO A 271 7.71 5.68 -1.25
CA PRO A 271 6.88 6.51 -0.39
C PRO A 271 5.56 6.93 -1.07
N ALA A 272 4.49 7.03 -0.27
CA ALA A 272 3.28 7.71 -0.71
C ALA A 272 3.51 9.22 -0.79
N ALA A 273 3.08 9.83 -1.86
CA ALA A 273 3.20 11.26 -2.10
C ALA A 273 1.92 11.85 -2.69
N THR A 274 1.42 12.94 -2.11
CA THR A 274 0.40 13.78 -2.72
C THR A 274 1.04 14.78 -3.66
N PHE A 275 0.26 15.37 -4.55
CA PHE A 275 0.77 16.41 -5.44
C PHE A 275 -0.31 17.45 -5.75
N VAL A 276 0.13 18.68 -5.96
CA VAL A 276 -0.68 19.81 -6.48
C VAL A 276 0.16 20.53 -7.54
N ILE A 277 -0.40 20.66 -8.72
CA ILE A 277 0.28 21.24 -9.89
C ILE A 277 -0.48 22.52 -10.28
N GLY A 278 0.26 23.61 -10.49
CA GLY A 278 -0.20 24.85 -11.08
C GLY A 278 0.68 25.26 -12.24
N ASP A 279 0.30 26.26 -13.03
CA ASP A 279 1.13 26.78 -14.11
C ASP A 279 2.42 27.42 -13.59
N THR A 280 2.37 27.96 -12.36
CA THR A 280 3.53 28.50 -11.62
C THR A 280 3.58 27.93 -10.20
N ASP A 281 4.73 28.03 -9.55
CA ASP A 281 4.86 27.60 -8.15
C ASP A 281 3.98 28.40 -7.19
N ALA A 282 3.74 29.70 -7.47
CA ALA A 282 2.86 30.54 -6.66
C ALA A 282 1.39 30.09 -6.80
N GLU A 283 0.94 29.83 -8.01
CA GLU A 283 -0.43 29.31 -8.25
C GLU A 283 -0.61 27.93 -7.63
N ALA A 284 0.38 27.04 -7.76
CA ALA A 284 0.33 25.73 -7.12
C ALA A 284 0.20 25.82 -5.60
N ALA A 285 0.89 26.78 -4.97
CA ALA A 285 0.78 27.05 -3.54
C ALA A 285 -0.61 27.54 -3.13
N ASP A 286 -1.22 28.41 -3.92
CA ASP A 286 -2.58 28.89 -3.69
C ASP A 286 -3.61 27.75 -3.83
N ILE A 287 -3.49 26.93 -4.88
CA ILE A 287 -4.33 25.73 -5.07
C ILE A 287 -4.13 24.75 -3.91
N ALA A 288 -2.90 24.52 -3.50
CA ALA A 288 -2.57 23.59 -2.41
C ALA A 288 -3.22 24.03 -1.09
N HIS A 289 -3.22 25.32 -0.78
CA HIS A 289 -3.92 25.87 0.38
C HIS A 289 -5.44 25.65 0.30
N GLN A 290 -6.04 25.89 -0.86
CA GLN A 290 -7.47 25.66 -1.08
C GLN A 290 -7.84 24.17 -0.95
N VAL A 291 -7.04 23.28 -1.53
CA VAL A 291 -7.22 21.82 -1.40
C VAL A 291 -7.14 21.40 0.07
N GLN A 292 -6.16 21.91 0.81
CA GLN A 292 -5.98 21.60 2.22
C GLN A 292 -7.19 22.01 3.07
N LEU A 293 -7.72 23.20 2.85
CA LEU A 293 -8.94 23.65 3.52
C LEU A 293 -10.18 22.84 3.11
N ALA A 294 -10.27 22.45 1.83
CA ALA A 294 -11.38 21.64 1.31
C ALA A 294 -11.37 20.19 1.82
N GLN A 295 -10.18 19.65 2.17
CA GLN A 295 -10.02 18.33 2.79
C GLN A 295 -10.57 18.28 4.22
N VAL A 296 -10.78 19.42 4.87
CA VAL A 296 -11.23 19.50 6.25
C VAL A 296 -12.49 20.36 6.33
N SER A 297 -13.66 19.71 6.27
CA SER A 297 -14.93 20.39 6.53
C SER A 297 -15.01 20.87 7.99
N PRO A 298 -15.88 21.85 8.32
CA PRO A 298 -16.13 22.26 9.71
C PRO A 298 -16.44 21.06 10.63
N GLN A 299 -17.28 20.14 10.16
CA GLN A 299 -17.64 18.93 10.89
C GLN A 299 -16.43 18.00 11.09
N THR A 300 -15.62 17.81 10.05
CA THR A 300 -14.40 17.00 10.11
C THR A 300 -13.40 17.57 11.09
N ALA A 301 -13.21 18.88 11.13
CA ALA A 301 -12.32 19.53 12.10
C ALA A 301 -12.71 19.18 13.55
N ILE A 302 -14.01 19.30 13.87
CA ILE A 302 -14.52 18.93 15.19
C ILE A 302 -14.29 17.45 15.50
N LYS A 303 -14.54 16.55 14.54
CA LYS A 303 -14.31 15.09 14.74
C LYS A 303 -12.85 14.75 15.01
N PHE A 304 -11.90 15.37 14.33
CA PHE A 304 -10.49 15.20 14.60
C PHE A 304 -10.08 15.77 15.95
N LEU A 305 -10.61 16.95 16.29
CA LEU A 305 -10.40 17.57 17.58
C LEU A 305 -10.89 16.68 18.73
N GLU A 306 -12.12 16.15 18.63
CA GLU A 306 -12.69 15.21 19.59
C GLU A 306 -11.86 13.93 19.75
N GLN A 307 -11.26 13.44 18.67
CA GLN A 307 -10.38 12.26 18.74
C GLN A 307 -9.13 12.52 19.61
N LEU A 308 -8.55 13.70 19.54
CA LEU A 308 -7.39 14.06 20.36
C LEU A 308 -7.82 14.43 21.79
N TRP A 309 -8.86 15.24 21.95
CA TRP A 309 -9.35 15.68 23.26
C TRP A 309 -10.07 14.59 24.04
N ASN A 310 -10.53 13.54 23.37
CA ASN A 310 -11.36 12.47 23.94
C ASN A 310 -12.56 13.01 24.73
N ARG A 311 -13.17 14.10 24.24
CA ARG A 311 -14.32 14.81 24.78
C ARG A 311 -15.33 15.08 23.69
N ASP A 312 -16.59 15.28 24.10
CA ASP A 312 -17.60 15.88 23.26
C ASP A 312 -17.30 17.38 23.08
N LEU A 313 -17.06 17.78 21.84
CA LEU A 313 -16.78 19.15 21.41
C LEU A 313 -17.71 19.56 20.27
N SER A 314 -18.87 18.91 20.12
CA SER A 314 -19.83 19.18 19.06
C SER A 314 -20.33 20.64 19.00
N ASP A 315 -20.36 21.32 20.15
CA ASP A 315 -20.76 22.74 20.25
C ASP A 315 -19.57 23.71 20.05
N HIS A 316 -18.35 23.18 19.81
CA HIS A 316 -17.18 24.03 19.62
C HIS A 316 -17.20 24.66 18.21
N ASP A 317 -16.86 25.96 18.14
CA ASP A 317 -16.76 26.68 16.87
C ASP A 317 -15.50 26.24 16.10
N PRO A 318 -15.64 25.57 14.95
CA PRO A 318 -14.48 25.15 14.13
C PRO A 318 -13.69 26.33 13.56
N ASP A 319 -14.29 27.47 13.36
CA ASP A 319 -13.64 28.69 12.86
C ASP A 319 -13.14 29.60 13.99
N GLY A 320 -13.34 29.18 15.27
CA GLY A 320 -12.82 29.82 16.46
C GLY A 320 -11.47 29.25 16.93
N PRO A 321 -10.94 29.77 18.07
CA PRO A 321 -9.70 29.29 18.66
C PRO A 321 -9.84 27.87 19.21
N LEU A 322 -8.74 27.17 19.43
CA LEU A 322 -8.74 25.84 20.05
C LEU A 322 -9.38 25.83 21.45
N PRO A 323 -9.96 24.67 21.88
CA PRO A 323 -10.56 24.56 23.20
C PRO A 323 -9.57 24.85 24.32
N SER A 324 -10.02 25.62 25.32
CA SER A 324 -9.25 25.89 26.55
C SER A 324 -9.26 24.70 27.53
N VAL A 325 -10.21 23.77 27.37
CA VAL A 325 -10.30 22.57 28.21
C VAL A 325 -9.22 21.55 27.87
N GLU A 326 -8.73 20.82 28.88
CA GLU A 326 -7.69 19.81 28.69
C GLU A 326 -8.23 18.52 28.07
N PRO A 327 -7.41 17.77 27.27
CA PRO A 327 -7.74 16.43 26.83
C PRO A 327 -7.97 15.47 28.00
N VAL A 328 -8.85 14.49 27.81
CA VAL A 328 -9.04 13.39 28.75
C VAL A 328 -8.09 12.25 28.38
N VAL A 329 -7.13 12.00 29.27
CA VAL A 329 -6.17 10.89 29.10
C VAL A 329 -6.85 9.57 29.47
N GLY A 330 -6.68 8.55 28.64
CA GLY A 330 -7.23 7.21 28.87
C GLY A 330 -7.76 6.56 27.57
N ASP A 331 -8.48 5.47 27.74
CA ASP A 331 -9.12 4.77 26.61
C ASP A 331 -10.13 5.71 25.95
N ASN A 332 -10.10 5.72 24.61
CA ASN A 332 -11.03 6.54 23.86
C ASN A 332 -12.44 5.93 23.90
N THR A 333 -13.36 6.63 24.55
CA THR A 333 -14.75 6.19 24.73
C THR A 333 -15.70 6.73 23.68
N ILE A 334 -15.30 7.78 22.93
CA ILE A 334 -16.18 8.47 21.97
C ILE A 334 -15.82 8.21 20.52
N SER A 335 -14.64 7.67 20.23
CA SER A 335 -14.19 7.38 18.86
C SER A 335 -13.67 5.96 18.74
N ARG A 336 -14.08 5.27 17.68
CA ARG A 336 -13.61 3.91 17.34
C ARG A 336 -12.93 3.93 15.98
N GLY A 337 -11.76 3.27 15.87
CA GLY A 337 -10.97 3.29 14.65
C GLY A 337 -10.33 4.66 14.38
N ARG A 338 -9.55 5.20 15.31
CA ARG A 338 -8.91 6.53 15.21
C ARG A 338 -8.12 6.71 13.92
N ALA A 339 -8.12 7.91 13.37
CA ALA A 339 -7.39 8.26 12.17
C ALA A 339 -5.86 8.07 12.31
N SER A 340 -5.29 8.28 13.51
CA SER A 340 -3.88 8.06 13.80
C SER A 340 -3.64 7.68 15.26
N VAL A 341 -3.14 6.49 15.51
CA VAL A 341 -2.80 6.02 16.88
C VAL A 341 -1.61 6.79 17.45
N ARG A 342 -0.67 7.22 16.61
CA ARG A 342 0.52 7.96 17.08
C ARG A 342 0.17 9.31 17.69
N MET A 343 -0.88 9.97 17.21
CA MET A 343 -1.34 11.26 17.73
C MET A 343 -1.89 11.19 19.17
N PHE A 344 -2.19 10.01 19.68
CA PHE A 344 -2.92 9.85 20.94
C PHE A 344 -2.06 9.31 22.09
N ARG A 345 -0.76 9.09 21.88
CA ARG A 345 0.14 8.59 22.93
C ARG A 345 0.39 9.63 24.03
N ASP A 346 0.41 10.92 23.67
CA ASP A 346 0.52 12.04 24.62
C ASP A 346 -0.40 13.18 24.17
N SER A 347 -1.69 13.01 24.41
CA SER A 347 -2.72 13.97 23.97
C SER A 347 -2.57 15.34 24.60
N ILE A 348 -2.02 15.44 25.82
CA ILE A 348 -1.79 16.73 26.50
C ILE A 348 -0.66 17.50 25.83
N ALA A 349 0.50 16.84 25.59
CA ALA A 349 1.62 17.48 24.91
C ALA A 349 1.23 17.94 23.52
N ILE A 350 0.56 17.07 22.75
CA ILE A 350 0.10 17.41 21.39
C ILE A 350 -0.90 18.58 21.40
N ALA A 351 -1.85 18.60 22.34
CA ALA A 351 -2.81 19.71 22.46
C ALA A 351 -2.10 21.04 22.79
N ASN A 352 -1.05 21.01 23.62
CA ASN A 352 -0.26 22.20 23.95
C ASN A 352 0.55 22.68 22.73
N ASP A 353 1.16 21.77 21.97
CA ASP A 353 1.87 22.09 20.72
C ASP A 353 0.90 22.71 19.68
N TRP A 354 -0.31 22.15 19.57
CA TRP A 354 -1.32 22.68 18.69
C TRP A 354 -1.80 24.06 19.08
N ARG A 355 -2.02 24.31 20.39
CA ARG A 355 -2.37 25.64 20.90
C ARG A 355 -1.27 26.67 20.63
N ALA A 356 -0.01 26.30 20.91
CA ALA A 356 1.14 27.18 20.66
C ALA A 356 1.26 27.53 19.18
N LYS A 357 1.09 26.54 18.28
CA LYS A 357 1.12 26.78 16.83
C LYS A 357 -0.05 27.67 16.41
N ALA A 358 -1.28 27.38 16.83
CA ALA A 358 -2.45 28.15 16.46
C ALA A 358 -2.35 29.62 16.93
N GLU A 359 -1.82 29.84 18.13
CA GLU A 359 -1.59 31.20 18.65
C GLU A 359 -0.49 31.94 17.87
N ALA A 360 0.64 31.26 17.57
CA ALA A 360 1.76 31.88 16.85
C ALA A 360 1.39 32.27 15.42
N GLU A 361 0.55 31.49 14.76
CA GLU A 361 0.17 31.68 13.34
C GLU A 361 -1.23 32.25 13.18
N ASN A 362 -1.93 32.55 14.29
CA ASN A 362 -3.31 33.06 14.33
C ASN A 362 -4.30 32.18 13.54
N LEU A 363 -4.21 30.86 13.75
CA LEU A 363 -5.05 29.87 13.08
C LEU A 363 -6.32 29.58 13.87
N SER A 364 -7.44 29.44 13.16
CA SER A 364 -8.65 28.81 13.70
C SER A 364 -8.43 27.31 13.93
N THR A 365 -9.34 26.69 14.67
CA THR A 365 -9.34 25.23 14.86
C THR A 365 -9.29 24.47 13.54
N ARG A 366 -10.10 24.85 12.57
CA ARG A 366 -10.19 24.22 11.25
C ARG A 366 -8.91 24.39 10.45
N GLU A 367 -8.34 25.58 10.40
CA GLU A 367 -7.08 25.85 9.71
C GLU A 367 -5.93 25.06 10.33
N LEU A 368 -5.84 25.02 11.65
CA LEU A 368 -4.84 24.20 12.33
C LEU A 368 -5.01 22.71 11.99
N ILE A 369 -6.24 22.16 12.05
CA ILE A 369 -6.49 20.76 11.70
C ILE A 369 -6.12 20.50 10.24
N ALA A 370 -6.43 21.41 9.33
CA ALA A 370 -6.02 21.32 7.92
C ALA A 370 -4.50 21.23 7.79
N GLU A 371 -3.75 22.03 8.52
CA GLU A 371 -2.28 21.99 8.48
C GLU A 371 -1.68 20.73 9.10
N VAL A 372 -2.13 20.35 10.31
CA VAL A 372 -1.52 19.22 11.03
C VAL A 372 -1.94 17.86 10.48
N MET A 373 -3.09 17.78 9.80
CA MET A 373 -3.57 16.57 9.14
C MET A 373 -3.23 16.56 7.65
N GLY A 374 -2.97 17.71 7.06
CA GLY A 374 -2.64 17.86 5.65
C GLY A 374 -1.35 17.15 5.28
N ARG A 375 -1.35 16.56 4.09
CA ARG A 375 -0.15 15.99 3.47
C ARG A 375 0.00 16.61 2.11
N GLN A 376 1.06 17.41 1.97
CA GLN A 376 1.44 17.99 0.69
C GLN A 376 2.91 17.64 0.44
N SER A 377 3.15 16.73 -0.51
CA SER A 377 4.51 16.26 -0.81
C SER A 377 5.13 17.04 -1.94
N PHE A 378 4.40 17.18 -3.05
CA PHE A 378 4.86 17.87 -4.26
C PHE A 378 3.90 18.99 -4.63
N VAL A 379 4.32 20.23 -4.41
CA VAL A 379 3.55 21.42 -4.76
C VAL A 379 4.42 22.29 -5.65
N GLY A 380 3.96 22.65 -6.83
CA GLY A 380 4.69 23.51 -7.74
C GLY A 380 4.27 23.38 -9.20
N SER A 381 4.98 24.10 -10.06
CA SER A 381 4.88 23.93 -11.51
C SER A 381 5.32 22.51 -11.92
N PRO A 382 4.93 22.03 -13.10
CA PRO A 382 5.39 20.73 -13.59
C PRO A 382 6.91 20.56 -13.52
N GLN A 383 7.67 21.61 -13.83
CA GLN A 383 9.14 21.63 -13.80
C GLN A 383 9.67 21.44 -12.38
N THR A 384 9.09 22.14 -11.41
CA THR A 384 9.47 22.05 -9.99
C THR A 384 9.19 20.66 -9.45
N VAL A 385 7.99 20.12 -9.72
CA VAL A 385 7.59 18.78 -9.29
C VAL A 385 8.49 17.71 -9.91
N ALA A 386 8.72 17.75 -11.23
CA ALA A 386 9.61 16.81 -11.92
C ALA A 386 11.05 16.86 -11.40
N THR A 387 11.54 18.05 -11.05
CA THR A 387 12.89 18.24 -10.50
C THR A 387 12.98 17.65 -9.10
N THR A 388 12.02 17.96 -8.22
CA THR A 388 11.99 17.47 -6.84
C THR A 388 11.93 15.93 -6.79
N ILE A 389 11.07 15.31 -7.60
CA ILE A 389 10.97 13.84 -7.70
C ILE A 389 12.31 13.24 -8.14
N ASN A 390 12.90 13.78 -9.20
CA ASN A 390 14.19 13.30 -9.68
C ASN A 390 15.28 13.42 -8.62
N ASP A 391 15.39 14.58 -7.99
CA ASP A 391 16.45 14.85 -7.00
C ASP A 391 16.36 13.88 -5.80
N LEU A 392 15.14 13.60 -5.30
CA LEU A 392 14.94 12.65 -4.22
C LEU A 392 15.38 11.22 -4.62
N VAL A 393 15.06 10.78 -5.84
CA VAL A 393 15.45 9.44 -6.32
C VAL A 393 16.94 9.35 -6.57
N GLN A 394 17.55 10.35 -7.23
CA GLN A 394 19.00 10.36 -7.49
C GLN A 394 19.83 10.47 -6.21
N ALA A 395 19.26 11.06 -5.15
CA ALA A 395 19.91 11.21 -3.84
C ALA A 395 19.73 10.01 -2.89
N ASP A 396 19.20 8.88 -3.35
CA ASP A 396 18.92 7.69 -2.51
C ASP A 396 17.94 7.99 -1.36
N ALA A 397 16.93 8.83 -1.57
CA ALA A 397 15.82 9.00 -0.64
C ALA A 397 14.64 8.07 -0.92
N SER A 398 14.52 7.61 -2.18
CA SER A 398 13.52 6.63 -2.63
C SER A 398 13.97 5.98 -3.94
N ASP A 399 13.23 4.96 -4.41
CA ASP A 399 13.35 4.40 -5.77
C ASP A 399 12.22 4.92 -6.68
N GLY A 400 11.24 5.64 -6.12
CA GLY A 400 10.09 6.22 -6.81
C GLY A 400 8.99 6.60 -5.84
N PHE A 401 7.74 6.77 -6.31
CA PHE A 401 6.64 7.26 -5.50
C PHE A 401 5.31 6.60 -5.85
N ILE A 402 4.47 6.40 -4.84
CA ILE A 402 3.06 6.04 -5.02
C ILE A 402 2.25 7.35 -4.90
N LEU A 403 1.74 7.82 -6.02
CA LEU A 403 1.05 9.11 -6.12
C LEU A 403 -0.40 9.01 -5.66
N VAL A 404 -0.81 9.94 -4.81
CA VAL A 404 -2.14 10.01 -4.22
C VAL A 404 -2.79 11.33 -4.62
N PRO A 405 -3.68 11.36 -5.62
CA PRO A 405 -4.38 12.57 -6.01
C PRO A 405 -5.46 12.94 -4.98
N HIS A 406 -5.76 14.22 -4.90
CA HIS A 406 -6.83 14.74 -4.03
C HIS A 406 -8.22 14.65 -4.67
N ILE A 407 -8.31 14.45 -5.98
CA ILE A 407 -9.55 14.20 -6.73
C ILE A 407 -9.47 12.85 -7.43
N THR A 408 -10.54 12.08 -7.41
CA THR A 408 -10.69 10.83 -8.15
C THR A 408 -11.97 10.86 -8.98
N PRO A 409 -11.95 10.33 -10.22
CA PRO A 409 -10.84 9.64 -10.91
C PRO A 409 -9.86 10.55 -11.65
N GLY A 410 -10.23 11.79 -12.00
CA GLY A 410 -9.48 12.65 -12.93
C GLY A 410 -8.23 13.34 -12.34
N GLY A 411 -8.02 13.29 -11.02
CA GLY A 411 -6.94 14.03 -10.37
C GLY A 411 -5.51 13.57 -10.74
N LEU A 412 -5.35 12.43 -11.40
CA LEU A 412 -4.05 11.96 -11.89
C LEU A 412 -3.67 12.56 -13.26
N ASP A 413 -4.65 13.01 -14.04
CA ASP A 413 -4.41 13.50 -15.41
C ASP A 413 -3.39 14.64 -15.48
N PRO A 414 -3.42 15.70 -14.62
CA PRO A 414 -2.43 16.78 -14.69
C PRO A 414 -0.99 16.30 -14.49
N PHE A 415 -0.79 15.29 -13.65
CA PHE A 415 0.55 14.72 -13.44
C PHE A 415 1.02 13.95 -14.68
N VAL A 416 0.15 13.13 -15.25
CA VAL A 416 0.44 12.34 -16.45
C VAL A 416 0.69 13.24 -17.65
N ASP A 417 -0.08 14.32 -17.81
CA ASP A 417 -0.02 15.18 -18.98
C ASP A 417 1.14 16.20 -18.92
N HIS A 418 1.56 16.61 -17.73
CA HIS A 418 2.52 17.72 -17.60
C HIS A 418 3.83 17.35 -16.90
N VAL A 419 3.85 16.38 -15.97
CA VAL A 419 5.06 15.98 -15.23
C VAL A 419 5.76 14.80 -15.87
N VAL A 420 5.01 13.77 -16.27
CA VAL A 420 5.56 12.55 -16.88
C VAL A 420 6.42 12.86 -18.11
N PRO A 421 6.00 13.70 -19.08
CA PRO A 421 6.83 14.03 -20.25
C PRO A 421 8.19 14.64 -19.86
N LEU A 422 8.22 15.48 -18.84
CA LEU A 422 9.47 16.10 -18.35
C LEU A 422 10.45 15.07 -17.76
N LEU A 423 9.93 14.05 -17.06
CA LEU A 423 10.75 12.96 -16.54
C LEU A 423 11.26 12.05 -17.66
N GLN A 424 10.45 11.83 -18.68
CA GLN A 424 10.83 11.08 -19.91
C GLN A 424 11.89 11.82 -20.72
N GLU A 425 11.73 13.12 -20.95
CA GLU A 425 12.72 13.96 -21.64
C GLU A 425 14.08 13.99 -20.93
N ARG A 426 14.11 13.90 -19.61
CA ARG A 426 15.33 13.79 -18.81
C ARG A 426 15.96 12.39 -18.86
N GLY A 427 15.28 11.41 -19.44
CA GLY A 427 15.73 10.01 -19.51
C GLY A 427 15.73 9.29 -18.16
N VAL A 428 14.98 9.79 -17.17
CA VAL A 428 14.91 9.23 -15.81
C VAL A 428 13.62 8.43 -15.57
N PHE A 429 12.71 8.43 -16.53
CA PHE A 429 11.48 7.65 -16.50
C PHE A 429 11.22 7.02 -17.87
N ARG A 430 10.59 5.85 -17.90
CA ARG A 430 10.31 5.09 -19.12
C ARG A 430 9.41 5.84 -20.10
N ALA A 431 9.70 5.78 -21.39
CA ALA A 431 8.79 6.23 -22.45
C ALA A 431 7.81 5.12 -22.83
N GLU A 432 8.26 3.84 -22.79
CA GLU A 432 7.44 2.66 -23.07
C GLU A 432 7.68 1.56 -22.03
N TYR A 433 6.71 0.67 -21.86
CA TYR A 433 6.88 -0.49 -21.01
C TYR A 433 7.87 -1.48 -21.62
N GLU A 434 8.80 -1.96 -20.80
CA GLU A 434 9.70 -3.05 -21.13
C GLU A 434 9.23 -4.33 -20.44
N GLY A 435 9.23 -5.45 -21.16
CA GLY A 435 8.69 -6.72 -20.67
C GLY A 435 7.16 -6.74 -20.61
N THR A 436 6.61 -7.75 -19.95
CA THR A 436 5.16 -8.01 -19.92
C THR A 436 4.60 -8.14 -18.51
N THR A 437 5.46 -8.44 -17.54
CA THR A 437 5.05 -8.66 -16.16
C THR A 437 5.35 -7.45 -15.28
N LEU A 438 4.68 -7.35 -14.14
CA LEU A 438 4.99 -6.30 -13.18
C LEU A 438 6.44 -6.43 -12.67
N ARG A 439 6.94 -7.66 -12.51
CA ARG A 439 8.32 -7.92 -12.11
C ARG A 439 9.32 -7.33 -13.11
N ASP A 440 9.04 -7.46 -14.41
CA ASP A 440 9.85 -6.82 -15.46
C ASP A 440 9.83 -5.29 -15.34
N HIS A 441 8.63 -4.71 -15.18
CA HIS A 441 8.47 -3.25 -15.05
C HIS A 441 9.22 -2.67 -13.86
N LEU A 442 9.32 -3.42 -12.76
CA LEU A 442 10.03 -3.03 -11.56
C LEU A 442 11.54 -3.37 -11.60
N GLY A 443 12.05 -3.93 -12.70
CA GLY A 443 13.45 -4.33 -12.82
C GLY A 443 13.86 -5.46 -11.87
N LEU A 444 12.91 -6.22 -11.35
CA LEU A 444 13.17 -7.33 -10.43
C LEU A 444 13.58 -8.59 -11.20
N ALA A 445 14.50 -9.35 -10.63
CA ALA A 445 14.95 -10.60 -11.24
C ALA A 445 13.80 -11.60 -11.40
N PRO A 446 13.79 -12.37 -12.51
CA PRO A 446 12.85 -13.48 -12.68
C PRO A 446 12.97 -14.49 -11.54
N LEU A 447 11.84 -15.04 -11.10
CA LEU A 447 11.84 -16.08 -10.09
C LEU A 447 12.11 -17.43 -10.75
N PRO A 448 13.17 -18.17 -10.32
CA PRO A 448 13.46 -19.48 -10.88
C PRO A 448 12.32 -20.46 -10.59
N ALA A 449 12.03 -21.34 -11.55
CA ALA A 449 11.21 -22.51 -11.27
C ALA A 449 11.95 -23.41 -10.27
N ARG A 450 11.24 -24.02 -9.31
CA ARG A 450 11.86 -24.98 -8.39
C ARG A 450 12.33 -26.23 -9.14
N SER A 451 13.48 -26.76 -8.75
CA SER A 451 13.97 -28.05 -9.25
C SER A 451 13.37 -29.19 -8.39
N ASN A 452 13.25 -30.38 -8.99
CA ASN A 452 12.84 -31.61 -8.26
C ASN A 452 13.74 -31.91 -7.05
N HIS A 453 14.97 -31.40 -7.03
CA HIS A 453 15.92 -31.62 -5.95
C HIS A 453 15.56 -30.87 -4.66
N ASP A 454 14.83 -29.75 -4.77
CA ASP A 454 14.47 -28.93 -3.62
C ASP A 454 13.21 -29.45 -2.90
N LEU A 455 12.35 -30.18 -3.61
CA LEU A 455 11.16 -30.84 -3.04
C LEU A 455 11.55 -32.11 -2.26
N GLY A 456 12.55 -32.84 -2.72
CA GLY A 456 13.03 -34.07 -2.07
C GLY A 456 13.72 -33.85 -0.73
N ARG A 457 14.36 -32.70 -0.50
CA ARG A 457 14.99 -32.39 0.78
C ARG A 457 13.99 -32.09 1.89
N ARG A 458 12.88 -31.41 1.58
CA ARG A 458 11.86 -31.05 2.59
C ARG A 458 10.96 -32.24 2.97
N SER A 459 10.66 -33.17 2.03
CA SER A 459 9.96 -34.41 2.38
C SER A 459 10.81 -35.30 3.28
N ALA A 460 12.13 -35.40 3.05
CA ALA A 460 13.02 -36.12 3.90
C ALA A 460 13.23 -35.52 5.29
N ASP A 461 13.24 -34.17 5.39
CA ASP A 461 13.31 -33.45 6.66
C ASP A 461 11.97 -33.50 7.41
N ALA A 462 10.82 -33.49 6.71
CA ALA A 462 9.50 -33.64 7.31
C ALA A 462 9.27 -35.07 7.84
N ASP A 463 9.69 -36.11 7.10
CA ASP A 463 9.63 -37.49 7.55
C ASP A 463 10.60 -37.75 8.72
N ALA A 464 11.74 -37.10 8.75
CA ALA A 464 12.70 -37.16 9.87
C ALA A 464 12.15 -36.46 11.13
N ALA A 465 11.35 -35.38 10.97
CA ALA A 465 10.76 -34.64 12.08
C ALA A 465 9.50 -35.33 12.65
N THR A 466 8.79 -36.14 11.85
CA THR A 466 7.55 -36.83 12.29
C THR A 466 7.77 -38.18 12.93
N GLY A 467 8.97 -38.76 12.86
CA GLY A 467 9.34 -39.98 13.61
C GLY A 467 8.47 -41.22 13.33
N VAL A 468 7.83 -41.30 12.17
CA VAL A 468 7.05 -42.49 11.77
C VAL A 468 8.01 -43.48 11.09
N ALA A 469 8.60 -44.33 11.91
CA ALA A 469 9.17 -45.55 11.41
C ALA A 469 8.04 -46.50 11.00
N SER A 470 8.14 -47.01 9.79
CA SER A 470 7.27 -48.04 9.18
C SER A 470 7.10 -49.28 10.03
#